data_33d5dd99fd9711fdd2ce66efe8614c1a
#
_entry.id   33d5dd99fd9711fdd2ce66efe8614c1a
#
_cell.length_a   1.000
_cell.length_b   1.000
_cell.length_c   1.000
_cell.angle_alpha   90.00
_cell.angle_beta   90.00
_cell.angle_gamma   90.00
#
_symmetry.space_group_name_H-M   'P 1'
#
loop_
_entity.id
_entity.type
_entity.pdbx_description
1 polymer ?
#
loop_
_entity_poly.entity_id
_entity_poly.type
_entity_poly.pdbx_seq_one_letter_code
_entity_poly.pdbx_strand_id
1 'polypeptide(L)'
;MGRCAVETRILRIMRICADDPDESSRRRFTGGLINADVTGAVIGAFYDVYNELRFGFLESVYASALEWEFRQRGIEYVREHSLEVRYKSQVVGMYRADFLVGSQVVVELKACRYLVDADKRQLLNYLRGTDKEVGLLLHFGPKAEFHRIVCSRME
;
A
#
# COMPACT_ATOMS: atom_id res chain seq x y z
N MET A 1 19.26 -16.22 0.45
CA MET A 1 18.42 -15.50 1.43
C MET A 1 18.29 -14.04 0.98
N GLY A 2 17.13 -13.67 0.43
CA GLY A 2 16.87 -12.29 0.01
C GLY A 2 16.80 -11.37 1.22
N ARG A 3 17.50 -10.26 1.16
CA ARG A 3 17.40 -9.22 2.20
C ARG A 3 16.12 -8.43 1.98
N CYS A 4 15.21 -8.49 2.93
CA CYS A 4 14.05 -7.61 2.98
C CYS A 4 14.41 -6.35 3.78
N ALA A 5 14.30 -5.19 3.16
CA ALA A 5 14.47 -3.92 3.84
C ALA A 5 13.10 -3.35 4.22
N VAL A 6 12.95 -2.99 5.47
CA VAL A 6 11.80 -2.20 5.94
C VAL A 6 12.23 -0.74 5.89
N GLU A 7 11.81 -0.03 4.85
CA GLU A 7 12.00 1.41 4.80
C GLU A 7 10.86 2.11 5.53
N THR A 8 11.15 2.53 6.76
CA THR A 8 10.28 3.46 7.48
C THR A 8 10.73 4.88 7.16
N ARG A 9 10.19 5.46 6.10
CA ARG A 9 10.35 6.89 5.82
C ARG A 9 9.10 7.60 6.26
N ILE A 10 9.22 8.36 7.36
CA ILE A 10 8.28 9.42 7.69
C ILE A 10 8.52 10.54 6.67
N LEU A 11 7.78 10.50 5.56
CA LEU A 11 7.74 11.62 4.62
C LEU A 11 6.96 12.76 5.28
N ARG A 12 7.69 13.77 5.73
CA ARG A 12 7.14 15.07 6.10
C ARG A 12 6.46 15.64 4.86
N ILE A 13 5.12 15.63 4.85
CA ILE A 13 4.34 16.11 3.73
C ILE A 13 4.48 17.61 3.67
N MET A 14 5.19 18.10 2.67
CA MET A 14 5.04 19.48 2.20
C MET A 14 3.66 19.59 1.56
N ARG A 15 2.87 20.55 2.05
CA ARG A 15 1.66 21.02 1.39
C ARG A 15 2.03 21.42 -0.03
N ILE A 16 1.50 20.69 -1.01
CA ILE A 16 1.47 21.18 -2.39
C ILE A 16 0.15 21.91 -2.54
N CYS A 17 0.21 23.23 -2.47
CA CYS A 17 -0.86 24.08 -2.97
C CYS A 17 -0.96 23.87 -4.49
N ALA A 18 -2.21 23.75 -4.97
CA ALA A 18 -2.50 23.80 -6.38
C ALA A 18 -1.96 25.14 -6.95
N ASP A 19 -1.25 25.02 -8.04
CA ASP A 19 -1.10 25.92 -9.18
C ASP A 19 0.27 25.70 -9.80
N ASP A 20 0.35 24.98 -10.91
CA ASP A 20 0.98 25.48 -12.12
C ASP A 20 1.02 24.45 -13.26
N PRO A 21 0.78 24.88 -14.50
CA PRO A 21 0.80 24.02 -15.67
C PRO A 21 2.18 24.12 -16.36
N ASP A 22 3.03 23.13 -16.17
CA ASP A 22 4.11 22.88 -17.13
C ASP A 22 4.38 21.39 -17.30
N GLU A 23 3.90 20.88 -18.42
CA GLU A 23 4.01 19.49 -18.87
C GLU A 23 5.40 19.11 -19.36
N SER A 24 6.39 19.99 -19.30
CA SER A 24 7.74 19.78 -19.84
C SER A 24 8.78 19.26 -18.86
N SER A 25 8.47 19.18 -17.54
CA SER A 25 9.41 18.77 -16.49
C SER A 25 9.27 17.31 -16.03
N ARG A 26 8.39 16.50 -16.64
CA ARG A 26 8.12 15.11 -16.23
C ARG A 26 9.13 14.06 -16.69
N ARG A 27 10.27 14.46 -17.22
CA ARG A 27 11.34 13.51 -17.61
C ARG A 27 12.62 13.83 -16.88
N ARG A 28 12.84 13.19 -15.73
CA ARG A 28 14.14 12.71 -15.22
C ARG A 28 14.11 12.44 -13.72
N PHE A 29 13.59 11.27 -13.34
CA PHE A 29 14.01 10.60 -12.11
C PHE A 29 14.13 9.10 -12.43
N THR A 30 15.20 8.71 -13.09
CA THR A 30 15.57 7.31 -13.33
C THR A 30 16.38 6.80 -12.15
N GLY A 31 15.72 6.51 -11.09
CA GLY A 31 16.13 5.90 -9.84
C GLY A 31 14.87 5.62 -9.04
N GLY A 32 13.77 5.31 -9.78
CA GLY A 32 12.44 5.23 -9.21
C GLY A 32 12.29 4.06 -8.24
N LEU A 33 11.73 4.34 -7.08
CA LEU A 33 11.21 3.32 -6.18
C LEU A 33 10.29 2.38 -6.99
N ILE A 34 10.42 1.07 -6.78
CA ILE A 34 9.58 0.06 -7.43
C ILE A 34 8.10 0.44 -7.22
N ASN A 35 7.33 0.56 -8.31
CA ASN A 35 5.91 0.94 -8.29
C ASN A 35 5.59 2.29 -7.60
N ALA A 36 6.47 3.29 -7.72
CA ALA A 36 6.30 4.59 -7.06
C ALA A 36 4.99 5.30 -7.43
N ASP A 37 4.62 5.28 -8.71
CA ASP A 37 3.41 5.94 -9.22
C ASP A 37 2.14 5.31 -8.63
N VAL A 38 2.07 3.98 -8.62
CA VAL A 38 0.93 3.23 -8.05
C VAL A 38 0.84 3.46 -6.54
N THR A 39 1.95 3.35 -5.82
CA THR A 39 1.96 3.58 -4.36
C THR A 39 1.60 5.01 -4.01
N GLY A 40 2.07 5.99 -4.78
CA GLY A 40 1.73 7.40 -4.62
C GLY A 40 0.23 7.65 -4.78
N ALA A 41 -0.39 7.07 -5.80
CA ALA A 41 -1.83 7.19 -6.05
C ALA A 41 -2.67 6.57 -4.90
N VAL A 42 -2.28 5.40 -4.40
CA VAL A 42 -2.93 4.74 -3.25
C VAL A 42 -2.80 5.58 -1.98
N ILE A 43 -1.61 6.12 -1.70
CA ILE A 43 -1.38 6.96 -0.52
C ILE A 43 -2.19 8.25 -0.61
N GLY A 44 -2.30 8.86 -1.79
CA GLY A 44 -3.16 10.03 -2.02
C GLY A 44 -4.63 9.72 -1.69
N ALA A 45 -5.16 8.63 -2.21
CA ALA A 45 -6.53 8.17 -1.92
C ALA A 45 -6.73 7.90 -0.41
N PHE A 46 -5.76 7.27 0.24
CA PHE A 46 -5.79 7.01 1.68
C PHE A 46 -5.93 8.30 2.50
N TYR A 47 -5.15 9.32 2.17
CA TYR A 47 -5.23 10.60 2.89
C TYR A 47 -6.55 11.33 2.65
N ASP A 48 -7.11 11.26 1.44
CA ASP A 48 -8.41 11.88 1.17
C ASP A 48 -9.52 11.20 1.97
N VAL A 49 -9.54 9.86 2.00
CA VAL A 49 -10.48 9.10 2.85
C VAL A 49 -10.29 9.45 4.32
N TYR A 50 -9.03 9.50 4.80
CA TYR A 50 -8.77 9.83 6.20
C TYR A 50 -9.17 11.25 6.56
N ASN A 51 -8.92 12.22 5.68
CA ASN A 51 -9.29 13.62 5.90
C ASN A 51 -10.79 13.83 5.99
N GLU A 52 -11.57 13.04 5.27
CA GLU A 52 -13.03 13.11 5.30
C GLU A 52 -13.61 12.34 6.50
N LEU A 53 -13.24 11.08 6.68
CA LEU A 53 -13.87 10.20 7.65
C LEU A 53 -13.25 10.28 9.04
N ARG A 54 -11.97 10.61 9.16
CA ARG A 54 -11.22 10.60 10.42
C ARG A 54 -11.16 9.19 11.06
N PHE A 55 -10.66 9.09 12.28
CA PHE A 55 -10.58 7.85 13.04
C PHE A 55 -11.91 7.49 13.70
N GLY A 56 -12.25 6.21 13.75
CA GLY A 56 -13.34 5.67 14.56
C GLY A 56 -14.32 4.75 13.82
N PHE A 57 -14.20 4.61 12.51
CA PHE A 57 -15.03 3.69 11.74
C PHE A 57 -14.43 2.28 11.70
N LEU A 58 -15.26 1.32 11.31
CA LEU A 58 -14.83 -0.04 11.03
C LEU A 58 -13.93 -0.08 9.79
N GLU A 59 -13.02 -1.03 9.74
CA GLU A 59 -12.11 -1.25 8.61
C GLU A 59 -12.84 -1.42 7.28
N SER A 60 -14.00 -2.10 7.28
CA SER A 60 -14.85 -2.25 6.10
C SER A 60 -15.38 -0.93 5.53
N VAL A 61 -15.60 0.08 6.36
CA VAL A 61 -16.03 1.43 5.93
C VAL A 61 -14.90 2.12 5.18
N TYR A 62 -13.68 2.07 5.72
CA TYR A 62 -12.50 2.64 5.05
C TYR A 62 -12.18 1.90 3.76
N ALA A 63 -12.31 0.57 3.75
CA ALA A 63 -12.12 -0.22 2.54
C ALA A 63 -13.10 0.21 1.44
N SER A 64 -14.36 0.42 1.77
CA SER A 64 -15.38 0.87 0.82
C SER A 64 -15.14 2.31 0.32
N ALA A 65 -14.67 3.19 1.20
CA ALA A 65 -14.31 4.56 0.83
C ALA A 65 -13.07 4.59 -0.09
N LEU A 66 -12.05 3.79 0.21
CA LEU A 66 -10.88 3.63 -0.67
C LEU A 66 -11.25 3.07 -2.03
N GLU A 67 -12.13 2.07 -2.06
CA GLU A 67 -12.63 1.50 -3.31
C GLU A 67 -13.31 2.56 -4.17
N TRP A 68 -14.11 3.44 -3.56
CA TRP A 68 -14.72 4.57 -4.25
C TRP A 68 -13.67 5.54 -4.82
N GLU A 69 -12.67 5.92 -4.02
CA GLU A 69 -11.57 6.78 -4.46
C GLU A 69 -10.77 6.16 -5.61
N PHE A 70 -10.49 4.85 -5.56
CA PHE A 70 -9.79 4.16 -6.64
C PHE A 70 -10.56 4.22 -7.95
N ARG A 71 -11.88 4.02 -7.91
CA ARG A 71 -12.75 4.15 -9.09
C ARG A 71 -12.74 5.56 -9.67
N GLN A 72 -12.84 6.59 -8.82
CA GLN A 72 -12.83 7.99 -9.26
C GLN A 72 -11.50 8.37 -9.93
N ARG A 73 -10.41 7.79 -9.48
CA ARG A 73 -9.05 8.06 -9.99
C ARG A 73 -8.62 7.14 -11.14
N GLY A 74 -9.46 6.21 -11.54
CA GLY A 74 -9.11 5.22 -12.56
C GLY A 74 -7.97 4.30 -12.15
N ILE A 75 -7.80 4.05 -10.84
CA ILE A 75 -6.80 3.12 -10.32
C ILE A 75 -7.34 1.70 -10.47
N GLU A 76 -6.59 0.84 -11.14
CA GLU A 76 -6.93 -0.57 -11.27
C GLU A 76 -6.68 -1.31 -9.95
N TYR A 77 -7.67 -2.05 -9.47
CA TYR A 77 -7.57 -2.83 -8.25
C TYR A 77 -8.43 -4.09 -8.29
N VAL A 78 -8.07 -5.04 -7.44
CA VAL A 78 -8.90 -6.19 -7.07
C VAL A 78 -9.06 -6.16 -5.55
N ARG A 79 -10.31 -6.11 -5.08
CA ARG A 79 -10.64 -6.16 -3.65
C ARG A 79 -10.67 -7.61 -3.17
N GLU A 80 -10.23 -7.83 -1.92
CA GLU A 80 -10.21 -9.15 -1.27
C GLU A 80 -9.49 -10.21 -2.12
N HIS A 81 -8.33 -9.83 -2.68
CA HIS A 81 -7.57 -10.69 -3.58
C HIS A 81 -6.87 -11.82 -2.83
N SER A 82 -7.10 -13.05 -3.28
CA SER A 82 -6.44 -14.23 -2.71
C SER A 82 -5.04 -14.41 -3.30
N LEU A 83 -4.06 -14.50 -2.42
CA LEU A 83 -2.64 -14.73 -2.73
C LEU A 83 -2.24 -16.12 -2.23
N GLU A 84 -1.61 -16.92 -3.09
CA GLU A 84 -1.09 -18.23 -2.72
C GLU A 84 0.28 -18.11 -2.06
N VAL A 85 0.42 -18.69 -0.88
CA VAL A 85 1.72 -18.87 -0.23
C VAL A 85 2.29 -20.23 -0.67
N ARG A 86 3.48 -20.20 -1.27
CA ARG A 86 4.10 -21.39 -1.84
C ARG A 86 5.36 -21.80 -1.10
N TYR A 87 5.53 -23.09 -0.93
CA TYR A 87 6.73 -23.73 -0.43
C TYR A 87 7.15 -24.85 -1.41
N LYS A 88 8.35 -24.74 -2.01
CA LYS A 88 8.85 -25.69 -3.02
C LYS A 88 7.80 -26.02 -4.10
N SER A 89 7.21 -24.98 -4.68
CA SER A 89 6.16 -25.06 -5.71
C SER A 89 4.80 -25.62 -5.27
N GLN A 90 4.65 -26.03 -4.00
CA GLN A 90 3.37 -26.46 -3.43
C GLN A 90 2.67 -25.27 -2.78
N VAL A 91 1.35 -25.15 -2.98
CA VAL A 91 0.53 -24.18 -2.24
C VAL A 91 0.37 -24.71 -0.81
N VAL A 92 0.88 -23.99 0.15
CA VAL A 92 0.84 -24.35 1.58
C VAL A 92 -0.07 -23.44 2.40
N GLY A 93 -0.57 -22.38 1.79
CA GLY A 93 -1.51 -21.45 2.45
C GLY A 93 -2.11 -20.47 1.46
N MET A 94 -3.20 -19.83 1.90
CA MET A 94 -3.87 -18.75 1.17
C MET A 94 -3.91 -17.52 2.07
N TYR A 95 -3.60 -16.37 1.50
CA TYR A 95 -3.77 -15.08 2.12
C TYR A 95 -4.75 -14.23 1.32
N ARG A 96 -5.59 -13.47 1.99
CA ARG A 96 -6.51 -12.55 1.36
C ARG A 96 -6.13 -11.12 1.69
N ALA A 97 -5.55 -10.43 0.71
CA ALA A 97 -5.24 -9.01 0.81
C ALA A 97 -6.50 -8.17 0.69
N ASP A 98 -6.57 -7.04 1.40
CA ASP A 98 -7.70 -6.12 1.26
C ASP A 98 -7.80 -5.59 -0.17
N PHE A 99 -6.67 -5.20 -0.76
CA PHE A 99 -6.58 -4.85 -2.18
C PHE A 99 -5.26 -5.32 -2.81
N LEU A 100 -5.35 -5.67 -4.08
CA LEU A 100 -4.22 -5.76 -5.00
C LEU A 100 -4.36 -4.65 -6.03
N VAL A 101 -3.44 -3.70 -6.05
CA VAL A 101 -3.50 -2.50 -6.91
C VAL A 101 -2.46 -2.60 -8.02
N GLY A 102 -2.89 -2.34 -9.26
CA GLY A 102 -2.04 -2.44 -10.45
C GLY A 102 -1.40 -3.81 -10.63
N SER A 103 -2.01 -4.87 -10.12
CA SER A 103 -1.52 -6.25 -10.11
C SER A 103 -0.18 -6.47 -9.38
N GLN A 104 0.36 -5.46 -8.70
CA GLN A 104 1.73 -5.46 -8.16
C GLN A 104 1.82 -5.05 -6.70
N VAL A 105 0.96 -4.16 -6.23
CA VAL A 105 1.01 -3.59 -4.89
C VAL A 105 -0.06 -4.23 -4.00
N VAL A 106 0.38 -4.94 -2.98
CA VAL A 106 -0.51 -5.50 -1.95
C VAL A 106 -0.83 -4.39 -0.95
N VAL A 107 -2.12 -4.14 -0.73
CA VAL A 107 -2.58 -3.13 0.23
C VAL A 107 -3.35 -3.80 1.35
N GLU A 108 -2.97 -3.49 2.57
CA GLU A 108 -3.57 -3.96 3.81
C GLU A 108 -4.02 -2.77 4.63
N LEU A 109 -5.24 -2.82 5.17
CA LEU A 109 -5.80 -1.79 6.02
C LEU A 109 -5.76 -2.22 7.48
N LYS A 110 -5.61 -1.25 8.36
CA LYS A 110 -5.82 -1.41 9.79
C LYS A 110 -6.59 -0.20 10.34
N ALA A 111 -7.73 -0.48 10.98
CA ALA A 111 -8.57 0.52 11.63
C ALA A 111 -8.54 0.30 13.16
N CYS A 112 -7.38 0.49 13.74
CA CYS A 112 -7.13 0.28 15.17
C CYS A 112 -6.43 1.50 15.77
N ARG A 113 -6.45 1.58 17.11
CA ARG A 113 -5.83 2.72 17.81
C ARG A 113 -4.31 2.73 17.67
N TYR A 114 -3.67 1.57 17.68
CA TYR A 114 -2.23 1.41 17.58
C TYR A 114 -1.89 0.24 16.69
N LEU A 115 -0.95 0.43 15.77
CA LEU A 115 -0.34 -0.66 15.04
C LEU A 115 0.62 -1.43 15.96
N VAL A 116 0.64 -2.73 15.79
CA VAL A 116 1.65 -3.59 16.41
C VAL A 116 2.66 -4.07 15.36
N ASP A 117 3.86 -4.42 15.80
CA ASP A 117 4.90 -4.91 14.88
C ASP A 117 4.48 -6.20 14.14
N ALA A 118 3.55 -6.94 14.71
CA ALA A 118 2.98 -8.12 14.07
C ALA A 118 2.29 -7.79 12.75
N ASP A 119 1.61 -6.64 12.64
CA ASP A 119 0.92 -6.23 11.41
C ASP A 119 1.90 -6.02 10.26
N LYS A 120 3.03 -5.37 10.53
CA LYS A 120 4.09 -5.15 9.54
C LYS A 120 4.78 -6.46 9.16
N ARG A 121 5.07 -7.33 10.15
CA ARG A 121 5.67 -8.64 9.89
C ARG A 121 4.73 -9.53 9.08
N GLN A 122 3.43 -9.45 9.33
CA GLN A 122 2.44 -10.20 8.57
C GLN A 122 2.51 -9.83 7.09
N LEU A 123 2.42 -8.55 6.74
CA LEU A 123 2.51 -8.09 5.35
C LEU A 123 3.85 -8.47 4.72
N LEU A 124 4.97 -8.32 5.44
CA LEU A 124 6.28 -8.75 4.97
C LEU A 124 6.32 -10.25 4.65
N ASN A 125 5.73 -11.08 5.52
CA ASN A 125 5.70 -12.54 5.31
C ASN A 125 4.86 -12.91 4.08
N TYR A 126 3.78 -12.19 3.82
CA TYR A 126 2.99 -12.40 2.60
C TYR A 126 3.78 -12.05 1.34
N LEU A 127 4.50 -10.94 1.34
CA LEU A 127 5.38 -10.60 0.21
C LEU A 127 6.47 -11.66 -0.01
N ARG A 128 7.04 -12.23 1.07
CA ARG A 128 8.01 -13.33 0.97
C ARG A 128 7.44 -14.62 0.41
N GLY A 129 6.19 -14.91 0.72
CA GLY A 129 5.50 -16.14 0.30
C GLY A 129 4.83 -16.05 -1.07
N THR A 130 4.77 -14.86 -1.68
CA THR A 130 4.11 -14.60 -2.97
C THR A 130 5.08 -14.08 -4.01
N ASP A 131 4.61 -13.79 -5.21
CA ASP A 131 5.37 -13.14 -6.29
C ASP A 131 5.38 -11.61 -6.19
N LYS A 132 4.75 -11.03 -5.16
CA LYS A 132 4.63 -9.58 -5.00
C LYS A 132 5.82 -9.01 -4.23
N GLU A 133 6.29 -7.83 -4.66
CA GLU A 133 7.47 -7.20 -4.07
C GLU A 133 7.13 -5.99 -3.19
N VAL A 134 5.98 -5.36 -3.40
CA VAL A 134 5.60 -4.13 -2.71
C VAL A 134 4.30 -4.32 -1.95
N GLY A 135 4.31 -3.92 -0.68
CA GLY A 135 3.14 -3.84 0.17
C GLY A 135 2.97 -2.47 0.81
N LEU A 136 1.74 -2.06 0.97
CA LEU A 136 1.33 -0.88 1.72
C LEU A 136 0.44 -1.29 2.87
N LEU A 137 0.82 -0.93 4.09
CA LEU A 137 -0.01 -1.03 5.27
C LEU A 137 -0.57 0.37 5.55
N LEU A 138 -1.89 0.54 5.44
CA LEU A 138 -2.59 1.81 5.63
C LEU A 138 -3.27 1.79 7.00
N HIS A 139 -2.88 2.70 7.88
CA HIS A 139 -3.39 2.76 9.24
C HIS A 139 -4.34 3.94 9.44
N PHE A 140 -5.63 3.61 9.61
CA PHE A 140 -6.69 4.54 9.97
C PHE A 140 -6.82 4.62 11.50
N GLY A 141 -5.76 5.11 12.15
CA GLY A 141 -5.68 5.33 13.59
C GLY A 141 -5.97 6.77 13.99
N PRO A 142 -5.70 7.17 15.25
CA PRO A 142 -5.80 8.58 15.69
C PRO A 142 -4.97 9.55 14.86
N LYS A 143 -3.91 9.03 14.21
CA LYS A 143 -3.16 9.68 13.14
C LYS A 143 -3.16 8.76 11.92
N ALA A 144 -3.26 9.36 10.74
CA ALA A 144 -3.05 8.65 9.49
C ALA A 144 -1.57 8.28 9.37
N GLU A 145 -1.29 7.00 9.26
CA GLU A 145 0.07 6.47 9.07
C GLU A 145 0.04 5.42 7.98
N PHE A 146 1.10 5.34 7.19
CA PHE A 146 1.30 4.24 6.27
C PHE A 146 2.72 3.70 6.36
N HIS A 147 2.87 2.43 6.05
CA HIS A 147 4.16 1.78 5.93
C HIS A 147 4.27 1.12 4.58
N ARG A 148 5.32 1.47 3.85
CA ARG A 148 5.69 0.84 2.60
C ARG A 148 6.73 -0.24 2.89
N ILE A 149 6.44 -1.46 2.49
CA ILE A 149 7.31 -2.62 2.66
C ILE A 149 7.73 -3.10 1.28
N VAL A 150 9.02 -3.31 1.09
CA VAL A 150 9.59 -3.84 -0.15
C VAL A 150 10.33 -5.14 0.17
N CYS A 151 10.02 -6.18 -0.58
CA CYS A 151 10.68 -7.46 -0.52
C CYS A 151 11.30 -7.78 -1.87
N SER A 152 12.52 -7.28 -2.11
CA SER A 152 13.25 -7.57 -3.34
C SER A 152 13.76 -9.01 -3.30
N ARG A 153 13.46 -9.79 -4.34
CA ARG A 153 14.09 -11.08 -4.58
C ARG A 153 15.42 -10.81 -5.26
N MET A 154 16.51 -11.22 -4.61
CA MET A 154 17.78 -11.32 -5.34
C MET A 154 17.70 -12.60 -6.18
N GLU A 155 17.81 -12.44 -7.49
CA GLU A 155 18.06 -13.54 -8.43
C GLU A 155 19.38 -14.24 -8.12
#